data_d7b4e15b103b2ad267f176d5d7a66903
#
_entry.id   d7b4e15b103b2ad267f176d5d7a66903
#
_cell.length_a   1.000
_cell.length_b   1.000
_cell.length_c   1.000
_cell.angle_alpha   90.00
_cell.angle_beta   90.00
_cell.angle_gamma   90.00
#
_symmetry.space_group_name_H-M   'P 1'
#
loop_
_entity.id
_entity.type
_entity.pdbx_description
1 polymer ?
#
loop_
_entity_poly.entity_id
_entity_poly.type
_entity_poly.pdbx_seq_one_letter_code
_entity_poly.pdbx_strand_id
1 'polypeptide(L)'
;ELTTNCSQLKMKSADGKMYLTDVADTQQLLRLIQSIPSPKAEPFKQWMAQVATERLNQMQDPELSINQALVDYKRLGYSDNWINQRLKSIEIRKDLTDEWKRHGLQEGVQFATLTDIIYQTWSDMTAKEYKQFKGLKKENLRDNMTNKELVLNMLAELSTKEISESKNPETFREHMDVAEAGGEIARNARMELEAKTGKA
;
A
#
# COMPACT_ATOMS: atom_id res chain seq x y z
N GLU A 1 -26.38 23.63 12.41
CA GLU A 1 -26.25 22.27 11.80
C GLU A 1 -24.80 21.78 11.62
N LEU A 2 -23.79 22.64 11.70
CA LEU A 2 -22.37 22.24 11.60
C LEU A 2 -21.79 21.66 12.91
N THR A 3 -22.47 21.85 14.03
CA THR A 3 -22.04 21.42 15.36
C THR A 3 -22.36 19.96 15.68
N THR A 4 -23.15 19.27 14.88
CA THR A 4 -23.67 17.92 15.17
C THR A 4 -22.67 16.79 14.91
N ASN A 5 -21.50 17.07 14.33
CA ASN A 5 -20.53 16.03 13.91
C ASN A 5 -19.15 16.15 14.58
N CYS A 6 -19.00 16.97 15.63
CA CYS A 6 -17.76 17.00 16.40
C CYS A 6 -17.83 15.96 17.51
N SER A 7 -16.85 15.10 17.60
CA SER A 7 -16.67 14.16 18.71
C SER A 7 -15.81 14.79 19.78
N GLN A 8 -16.04 14.43 21.06
CA GLN A 8 -15.20 14.88 22.17
C GLN A 8 -14.29 13.75 22.63
N LEU A 9 -13.00 14.03 22.69
CA LEU A 9 -11.99 13.11 23.22
C LEU A 9 -11.25 13.75 24.40
N LYS A 10 -10.88 12.92 25.39
CA LYS A 10 -9.98 13.37 26.44
C LYS A 10 -8.55 13.45 25.87
N MET A 11 -8.03 14.66 25.76
CA MET A 11 -6.68 14.92 25.26
C MET A 11 -5.81 15.53 26.35
N LYS A 12 -4.51 15.14 26.35
CA LYS A 12 -3.54 15.67 27.29
C LYS A 12 -3.09 17.06 26.85
N SER A 13 -3.26 18.05 27.70
CA SER A 13 -2.81 19.45 27.48
C SER A 13 -1.33 19.63 27.84
N ALA A 14 -0.78 20.80 27.52
CA ALA A 14 0.59 21.17 27.83
C ALA A 14 0.88 21.22 29.35
N ASP A 15 -0.15 21.43 30.18
CA ASP A 15 -0.09 21.40 31.66
C ASP A 15 -0.10 19.95 32.22
N GLY A 16 -0.15 18.93 31.36
CA GLY A 16 -0.17 17.52 31.74
C GLY A 16 -1.54 16.97 32.15
N LYS A 17 -2.58 17.78 32.20
CA LYS A 17 -3.94 17.37 32.58
C LYS A 17 -4.74 16.93 31.34
N MET A 18 -5.78 16.12 31.58
CA MET A 18 -6.69 15.61 30.53
C MET A 18 -7.93 16.50 30.45
N TYR A 19 -8.19 17.06 29.28
CA TYR A 19 -9.38 17.88 29.01
C TYR A 19 -10.22 17.22 27.92
N LEU A 20 -11.56 17.35 28.01
CA LEU A 20 -12.47 17.07 26.93
C LEU A 20 -12.24 18.11 25.83
N THR A 21 -11.82 17.66 24.67
CA THR A 21 -11.47 18.51 23.52
C THR A 21 -12.31 18.09 22.34
N ASP A 22 -12.89 19.06 21.65
CA ASP A 22 -13.61 18.82 20.42
C ASP A 22 -12.62 18.39 19.32
N VAL A 23 -12.92 17.29 18.68
CA VAL A 23 -12.12 16.71 17.59
C VAL A 23 -12.97 16.54 16.35
N ALA A 24 -12.34 16.69 15.21
CA ALA A 24 -12.95 16.48 13.90
C ALA A 24 -12.01 15.63 13.02
N ASP A 25 -12.58 14.79 12.18
CA ASP A 25 -11.83 14.12 11.14
C ASP A 25 -11.47 15.08 9.99
N THR A 26 -10.65 14.62 9.05
CA THR A 26 -10.21 15.46 7.92
C THR A 26 -11.38 15.96 7.08
N GLN A 27 -12.41 15.14 6.86
CA GLN A 27 -13.58 15.53 6.07
C GLN A 27 -14.38 16.62 6.78
N GLN A 28 -14.57 16.49 8.08
CA GLN A 28 -15.26 17.47 8.91
C GLN A 28 -14.49 18.80 8.95
N LEU A 29 -13.15 18.75 9.09
CA LEU A 29 -12.30 19.94 9.04
C LEU A 29 -12.40 20.67 7.69
N LEU A 30 -12.34 19.95 6.59
CA LEU A 30 -12.48 20.53 5.25
C LEU A 30 -13.85 21.21 5.06
N ARG A 31 -14.93 20.61 5.56
CA ARG A 31 -16.28 21.21 5.55
C ARG A 31 -16.35 22.46 6.42
N LEU A 32 -15.76 22.44 7.61
CA LEU A 32 -15.71 23.60 8.50
C LEU A 32 -15.00 24.77 7.81
N ILE A 33 -13.84 24.54 7.19
CA ILE A 33 -13.08 25.60 6.50
C ILE A 33 -13.89 26.21 5.35
N GLN A 34 -14.66 25.41 4.61
CA GLN A 34 -15.54 25.93 3.56
C GLN A 34 -16.59 26.91 4.09
N SER A 35 -17.09 26.69 5.31
CA SER A 35 -18.12 27.53 5.93
C SER A 35 -17.58 28.83 6.55
N ILE A 36 -16.26 28.99 6.71
CA ILE A 36 -15.66 30.17 7.32
C ILE A 36 -15.80 31.39 6.36
N PRO A 37 -16.54 32.44 6.73
CA PRO A 37 -16.72 33.64 5.91
C PRO A 37 -15.53 34.59 6.12
N SER A 38 -14.32 34.17 5.78
CA SER A 38 -13.11 34.98 5.95
C SER A 38 -12.26 34.99 4.69
N PRO A 39 -11.76 36.16 4.27
CA PRO A 39 -10.81 36.25 3.16
C PRO A 39 -9.54 35.41 3.38
N LYS A 40 -9.16 35.18 4.63
CA LYS A 40 -8.00 34.31 4.96
C LYS A 40 -8.24 32.84 4.65
N ALA A 41 -9.49 32.40 4.58
CA ALA A 41 -9.84 31.03 4.19
C ALA A 41 -9.91 30.83 2.65
N GLU A 42 -9.97 31.92 1.90
CA GLU A 42 -10.17 31.88 0.44
C GLU A 42 -9.08 31.13 -0.32
N PRO A 43 -7.77 31.31 -0.06
CA PRO A 43 -6.73 30.54 -0.73
C PRO A 43 -6.87 29.03 -0.53
N PHE A 44 -7.32 28.61 0.66
CA PHE A 44 -7.54 27.21 0.97
C PHE A 44 -8.79 26.66 0.24
N LYS A 45 -9.86 27.46 0.15
CA LYS A 45 -11.06 27.07 -0.64
C LYS A 45 -10.74 26.89 -2.11
N GLN A 46 -9.93 27.79 -2.68
CA GLN A 46 -9.46 27.70 -4.07
C GLN A 46 -8.59 26.45 -4.28
N TRP A 47 -7.67 26.18 -3.37
CA TRP A 47 -6.89 24.94 -3.40
C TRP A 47 -7.78 23.68 -3.36
N MET A 48 -8.79 23.63 -2.48
CA MET A 48 -9.74 22.51 -2.45
C MET A 48 -10.50 22.35 -3.78
N ALA A 49 -10.95 23.45 -4.38
CA ALA A 49 -11.62 23.43 -5.68
C ALA A 49 -10.69 22.90 -6.78
N GLN A 50 -9.42 23.31 -6.77
CA GLN A 50 -8.41 22.81 -7.70
C GLN A 50 -8.21 21.28 -7.53
N VAL A 51 -7.99 20.79 -6.31
CA VAL A 51 -7.81 19.36 -6.02
C VAL A 51 -9.04 18.55 -6.46
N ALA A 52 -10.24 19.07 -6.21
CA ALA A 52 -11.47 18.42 -6.67
C ALA A 52 -11.55 18.35 -8.21
N THR A 53 -11.20 19.45 -8.91
CA THR A 53 -11.17 19.49 -10.37
C THR A 53 -10.13 18.53 -10.94
N GLU A 54 -8.92 18.51 -10.39
CA GLU A 54 -7.87 17.56 -10.78
C GLU A 54 -8.36 16.11 -10.61
N ARG A 55 -9.05 15.80 -9.51
CA ARG A 55 -9.61 14.47 -9.30
C ARG A 55 -10.70 14.10 -10.31
N LEU A 56 -11.58 15.03 -10.66
CA LEU A 56 -12.60 14.82 -11.70
C LEU A 56 -11.96 14.56 -13.06
N ASN A 57 -10.93 15.33 -13.43
CA ASN A 57 -10.17 15.10 -14.65
C ASN A 57 -9.49 13.72 -14.69
N GLN A 58 -8.90 13.30 -13.58
CA GLN A 58 -8.31 11.96 -13.44
C GLN A 58 -9.34 10.81 -13.53
N MET A 59 -10.61 11.08 -13.18
CA MET A 59 -11.69 10.10 -13.36
C MET A 59 -12.12 9.98 -14.83
N GLN A 60 -11.97 11.04 -15.61
CA GLN A 60 -12.24 11.05 -17.05
C GLN A 60 -11.06 10.50 -17.86
N ASP A 61 -9.83 10.80 -17.43
CA ASP A 61 -8.59 10.34 -18.04
C ASP A 61 -7.69 9.67 -16.98
N PRO A 62 -7.74 8.33 -16.88
CA PRO A 62 -6.95 7.57 -15.90
C PRO A 62 -5.43 7.74 -16.04
N GLU A 63 -4.91 8.10 -17.22
CA GLU A 63 -3.45 8.32 -17.41
C GLU A 63 -2.95 9.49 -16.56
N LEU A 64 -3.79 10.48 -16.29
CA LEU A 64 -3.45 11.59 -15.39
C LEU A 64 -3.13 11.11 -13.97
N SER A 65 -3.82 10.08 -13.48
CA SER A 65 -3.53 9.48 -12.17
C SER A 65 -2.18 8.77 -12.16
N ILE A 66 -1.82 8.08 -13.24
CA ILE A 66 -0.52 7.42 -13.39
C ILE A 66 0.60 8.47 -13.43
N ASN A 67 0.42 9.52 -14.24
CA ASN A 67 1.38 10.61 -14.35
C ASN A 67 1.55 11.34 -13.01
N GLN A 68 0.47 11.58 -12.27
CA GLN A 68 0.55 12.17 -10.94
C GLN A 68 1.33 11.30 -9.97
N ALA A 69 1.13 9.98 -9.99
CA ALA A 69 1.89 9.06 -9.16
C ALA A 69 3.39 9.10 -9.46
N LEU A 70 3.78 9.20 -10.74
CA LEU A 70 5.19 9.37 -11.15
C LEU A 70 5.79 10.65 -10.57
N VAL A 71 5.07 11.77 -10.67
CA VAL A 71 5.48 13.07 -10.13
C VAL A 71 5.63 13.00 -8.61
N ASP A 72 4.69 12.37 -7.92
CA ASP A 72 4.71 12.25 -6.47
C ASP A 72 5.89 11.39 -5.98
N TYR A 73 6.18 10.26 -6.63
CA TYR A 73 7.35 9.45 -6.31
C TYR A 73 8.67 10.21 -6.57
N LYS A 74 8.76 10.97 -7.67
CA LYS A 74 9.93 11.83 -7.93
C LYS A 74 10.12 12.90 -6.86
N ARG A 75 9.03 13.55 -6.43
CA ARG A 75 9.05 14.54 -5.34
C ARG A 75 9.50 13.93 -4.01
N LEU A 76 9.21 12.66 -3.76
CA LEU A 76 9.66 11.90 -2.59
C LEU A 76 11.13 11.46 -2.71
N GLY A 77 11.81 11.72 -3.84
CA GLY A 77 13.23 11.45 -4.06
C GLY A 77 13.54 10.06 -4.62
N TYR A 78 12.55 9.32 -5.10
CA TYR A 78 12.78 8.02 -5.75
C TYR A 78 13.35 8.19 -7.15
N SER A 79 14.28 7.31 -7.52
CA SER A 79 14.86 7.27 -8.85
C SER A 79 13.89 6.73 -9.90
N ASP A 80 14.04 7.15 -11.17
CA ASP A 80 13.21 6.64 -12.26
C ASP A 80 13.25 5.10 -12.36
N ASN A 81 14.41 4.49 -12.15
CA ASN A 81 14.56 3.03 -12.15
C ASN A 81 13.73 2.39 -11.03
N TRP A 82 13.76 2.92 -9.82
CA TRP A 82 12.96 2.43 -8.71
C TRP A 82 11.46 2.61 -8.98
N ILE A 83 11.05 3.75 -9.53
CA ILE A 83 9.63 4.04 -9.86
C ILE A 83 9.11 3.02 -10.89
N ASN A 84 9.89 2.73 -11.93
CA ASN A 84 9.52 1.73 -12.93
C ASN A 84 9.35 0.33 -12.32
N GLN A 85 10.27 -0.09 -11.44
CA GLN A 85 10.14 -1.35 -10.71
C GLN A 85 8.91 -1.38 -9.80
N ARG A 86 8.62 -0.26 -9.14
CA ARG A 86 7.44 -0.15 -8.27
C ARG A 86 6.13 -0.26 -9.05
N LEU A 87 6.02 0.40 -10.19
CA LEU A 87 4.85 0.28 -11.08
C LEU A 87 4.66 -1.16 -11.56
N LYS A 88 5.75 -1.83 -11.97
CA LYS A 88 5.69 -3.24 -12.36
C LYS A 88 5.24 -4.13 -11.21
N SER A 89 5.67 -3.84 -9.99
CA SER A 89 5.23 -4.60 -8.81
C SER A 89 3.74 -4.44 -8.51
N ILE A 90 3.13 -3.29 -8.86
CA ILE A 90 1.69 -3.07 -8.73
C ILE A 90 0.93 -3.93 -9.75
N GLU A 91 1.39 -3.99 -10.99
CA GLU A 91 0.82 -4.82 -12.05
C GLU A 91 0.84 -6.30 -11.67
N ILE A 92 2.02 -6.83 -11.34
CA ILE A 92 2.18 -8.24 -10.93
C ILE A 92 1.29 -8.58 -9.72
N ARG A 93 1.22 -7.68 -8.73
CA ARG A 93 0.35 -7.87 -7.58
C ARG A 93 -1.13 -7.92 -7.96
N LYS A 94 -1.54 -7.06 -8.88
CA LYS A 94 -2.92 -7.05 -9.38
C LYS A 94 -3.23 -8.35 -10.09
N ASP A 95 -2.37 -8.80 -10.98
CA ASP A 95 -2.55 -10.06 -11.70
C ASP A 95 -2.71 -11.25 -10.75
N LEU A 96 -1.89 -11.35 -9.71
CA LEU A 96 -2.01 -12.38 -8.69
C LEU A 96 -3.34 -12.29 -7.93
N THR A 97 -3.77 -11.09 -7.54
CA THR A 97 -5.04 -10.93 -6.82
C THR A 97 -6.25 -11.20 -7.70
N ASP A 98 -6.18 -10.88 -8.99
CA ASP A 98 -7.22 -11.21 -9.96
C ASP A 98 -7.29 -12.73 -10.19
N GLU A 99 -6.15 -13.42 -10.21
CA GLU A 99 -6.09 -14.89 -10.22
C GLU A 99 -6.78 -15.49 -8.98
N TRP A 100 -6.52 -14.98 -7.79
CA TRP A 100 -7.20 -15.42 -6.57
C TRP A 100 -8.72 -15.19 -6.62
N LYS A 101 -9.16 -14.05 -7.18
CA LYS A 101 -10.59 -13.77 -7.41
C LYS A 101 -11.21 -14.75 -8.40
N ARG A 102 -10.50 -15.10 -9.46
CA ARG A 102 -10.94 -16.10 -10.46
C ARG A 102 -11.26 -17.45 -9.79
N HIS A 103 -10.51 -17.83 -8.77
CA HIS A 103 -10.73 -19.02 -7.95
C HIS A 103 -11.77 -18.83 -6.83
N GLY A 104 -12.45 -17.68 -6.76
CA GLY A 104 -13.49 -17.41 -5.77
C GLY A 104 -12.97 -17.12 -4.36
N LEU A 105 -11.68 -16.86 -4.19
CA LEU A 105 -11.13 -16.46 -2.91
C LEU A 105 -11.65 -15.08 -2.49
N GLN A 106 -11.96 -14.96 -1.20
CA GLN A 106 -12.48 -13.71 -0.64
C GLN A 106 -11.37 -12.73 -0.28
N GLU A 107 -11.55 -11.48 -0.69
CA GLU A 107 -10.69 -10.39 -0.24
C GLU A 107 -10.72 -10.28 1.30
N GLY A 108 -9.67 -9.69 1.85
CA GLY A 108 -9.50 -9.56 3.30
C GLY A 108 -8.65 -10.69 3.87
N VAL A 109 -9.22 -11.56 4.72
CA VAL A 109 -8.44 -12.54 5.48
C VAL A 109 -7.70 -13.55 4.60
N GLN A 110 -8.35 -14.10 3.56
CA GLN A 110 -7.70 -15.09 2.70
C GLN A 110 -6.54 -14.49 1.92
N PHE A 111 -6.73 -13.30 1.32
CA PHE A 111 -5.67 -12.60 0.61
C PHE A 111 -4.53 -12.18 1.54
N ALA A 112 -4.83 -11.75 2.76
CA ALA A 112 -3.83 -11.42 3.76
C ALA A 112 -2.99 -12.65 4.14
N THR A 113 -3.65 -13.79 4.40
CA THR A 113 -2.97 -15.04 4.74
C THR A 113 -2.04 -15.50 3.62
N LEU A 114 -2.50 -15.54 2.38
CA LEU A 114 -1.65 -15.94 1.24
C LEU A 114 -0.50 -14.96 1.03
N THR A 115 -0.75 -13.67 1.24
CA THR A 115 0.30 -12.65 1.17
C THR A 115 1.36 -12.86 2.25
N ASP A 116 0.95 -13.16 3.48
CA ASP A 116 1.87 -13.41 4.57
C ASP A 116 2.69 -14.70 4.34
N ILE A 117 2.09 -15.76 3.78
CA ILE A 117 2.82 -16.97 3.39
C ILE A 117 3.89 -16.63 2.35
N ILE A 118 3.55 -15.90 1.29
CA ILE A 118 4.52 -15.47 0.29
C ILE A 118 5.68 -14.71 0.95
N TYR A 119 5.37 -13.69 1.76
CA TYR A 119 6.40 -12.89 2.45
C TYR A 119 7.25 -13.74 3.38
N GLN A 120 6.64 -14.55 4.23
CA GLN A 120 7.35 -15.39 5.20
C GLN A 120 8.26 -16.39 4.51
N THR A 121 7.83 -16.96 3.40
CA THR A 121 8.62 -17.95 2.66
C THR A 121 9.85 -17.32 2.02
N TRP A 122 9.74 -16.17 1.33
CA TRP A 122 10.90 -15.59 0.65
C TRP A 122 11.77 -14.71 1.54
N SER A 123 11.20 -14.04 2.55
CA SER A 123 11.92 -13.06 3.38
C SER A 123 12.14 -13.50 4.83
N ASP A 124 11.62 -14.67 5.23
CA ASP A 124 11.59 -15.19 6.60
C ASP A 124 10.77 -14.32 7.58
N MET A 125 9.94 -13.41 7.08
CA MET A 125 9.11 -12.48 7.85
C MET A 125 7.71 -12.35 7.24
N THR A 126 6.68 -12.29 8.07
CA THR A 126 5.36 -11.83 7.62
C THR A 126 5.40 -10.38 7.17
N ALA A 127 4.40 -9.91 6.42
CA ALA A 127 4.33 -8.51 5.98
C ALA A 127 4.36 -7.52 7.17
N LYS A 128 3.76 -7.91 8.30
CA LYS A 128 3.77 -7.11 9.53
C LYS A 128 5.15 -7.04 10.18
N GLU A 129 5.84 -8.18 10.29
CA GLU A 129 7.20 -8.25 10.84
C GLU A 129 8.18 -7.50 9.96
N TYR A 130 8.04 -7.60 8.64
CA TYR A 130 8.89 -6.88 7.71
C TYR A 130 8.69 -5.35 7.81
N LYS A 131 7.45 -4.88 8.01
CA LYS A 131 7.19 -3.47 8.34
C LYS A 131 7.91 -3.04 9.62
N GLN A 132 7.84 -3.86 10.67
CA GLN A 132 8.52 -3.58 11.94
C GLN A 132 10.04 -3.56 11.77
N PHE A 133 10.60 -4.52 11.06
CA PHE A 133 12.03 -4.58 10.73
C PHE A 133 12.52 -3.32 10.03
N LYS A 134 11.70 -2.76 9.12
CA LYS A 134 11.99 -1.48 8.43
C LYS A 134 11.64 -0.23 9.26
N GLY A 135 11.14 -0.38 10.49
CA GLY A 135 10.75 0.75 11.35
C GLY A 135 9.51 1.50 10.88
N LEU A 136 8.68 0.90 10.01
CA LEU A 136 7.49 1.50 9.44
C LEU A 136 6.29 1.39 10.37
N LYS A 137 5.45 2.42 10.43
CA LYS A 137 4.20 2.44 11.21
C LYS A 137 2.97 2.33 10.31
N LYS A 138 2.69 3.37 9.51
CA LYS A 138 1.54 3.46 8.61
C LYS A 138 1.94 3.38 7.14
N GLU A 139 3.20 3.59 6.85
CA GLU A 139 3.76 3.65 5.51
C GLU A 139 3.54 2.33 4.75
N ASN A 140 3.47 2.41 3.44
CA ASN A 140 3.37 1.22 2.60
C ASN A 140 4.71 0.47 2.61
N LEU A 141 4.68 -0.84 2.88
CA LEU A 141 5.90 -1.66 2.93
C LEU A 141 6.67 -1.64 1.61
N ARG A 142 5.95 -1.80 0.48
CA ARG A 142 6.60 -1.87 -0.85
C ARG A 142 7.22 -0.54 -1.27
N ASP A 143 6.68 0.59 -0.81
CA ASP A 143 7.27 1.91 -1.08
C ASP A 143 8.59 2.13 -0.32
N ASN A 144 8.87 1.28 0.67
CA ASN A 144 10.09 1.29 1.47
C ASN A 144 11.03 0.09 1.17
N MET A 145 10.79 -0.62 0.08
CA MET A 145 11.65 -1.69 -0.40
C MET A 145 12.76 -1.16 -1.32
N THR A 146 13.92 -1.76 -1.23
CA THR A 146 15.01 -1.59 -2.21
C THR A 146 14.62 -2.24 -3.54
N ASN A 147 15.35 -1.91 -4.62
CA ASN A 147 15.14 -2.58 -5.91
C ASN A 147 15.30 -4.11 -5.81
N LYS A 148 16.27 -4.61 -5.04
CA LYS A 148 16.48 -6.06 -4.81
C LYS A 148 15.23 -6.69 -4.18
N GLU A 149 14.73 -6.08 -3.12
CA GLU A 149 13.53 -6.56 -2.41
C GLU A 149 12.27 -6.52 -3.29
N LEU A 150 12.09 -5.44 -4.08
CA LEU A 150 10.97 -5.36 -5.03
C LEU A 150 11.03 -6.47 -6.07
N VAL A 151 12.21 -6.74 -6.65
CA VAL A 151 12.39 -7.80 -7.65
C VAL A 151 12.12 -9.18 -7.06
N LEU A 152 12.63 -9.48 -5.86
CA LEU A 152 12.38 -10.75 -5.19
C LEU A 152 10.90 -10.93 -4.84
N ASN A 153 10.25 -9.88 -4.35
CA ASN A 153 8.81 -9.93 -4.07
C ASN A 153 7.99 -10.12 -5.36
N MET A 154 8.35 -9.44 -6.45
CA MET A 154 7.70 -9.63 -7.76
C MET A 154 7.90 -11.08 -8.27
N LEU A 155 9.09 -11.64 -8.10
CA LEU A 155 9.37 -13.03 -8.48
C LEU A 155 8.48 -14.00 -7.69
N ALA A 156 8.35 -13.81 -6.38
CA ALA A 156 7.48 -14.64 -5.55
C ALA A 156 6.01 -14.55 -5.97
N GLU A 157 5.49 -13.34 -6.20
CA GLU A 157 4.11 -13.11 -6.60
C GLU A 157 3.82 -13.65 -8.01
N LEU A 158 4.72 -13.41 -8.96
CA LEU A 158 4.62 -13.95 -10.32
C LEU A 158 4.65 -15.48 -10.32
N SER A 159 5.60 -16.08 -9.62
CA SER A 159 5.73 -17.55 -9.53
C SER A 159 4.48 -18.16 -8.89
N THR A 160 3.93 -17.54 -7.85
CA THR A 160 2.66 -17.98 -7.23
C THR A 160 1.53 -17.98 -8.24
N LYS A 161 1.40 -16.92 -9.05
CA LYS A 161 0.38 -16.82 -10.11
C LYS A 161 0.55 -17.91 -11.16
N GLU A 162 1.75 -18.06 -11.73
CA GLU A 162 2.03 -19.05 -12.78
C GLU A 162 1.79 -20.49 -12.29
N ILE A 163 2.17 -20.80 -11.04
CA ILE A 163 1.90 -22.11 -10.42
C ILE A 163 0.40 -22.29 -10.19
N SER A 164 -0.34 -21.26 -9.79
CA SER A 164 -1.80 -21.28 -9.62
C SER A 164 -2.49 -21.59 -10.95
N GLU A 165 -2.14 -20.88 -12.01
CA GLU A 165 -2.69 -21.12 -13.36
C GLU A 165 -2.42 -22.54 -13.87
N SER A 166 -1.24 -23.09 -13.57
CA SER A 166 -0.85 -24.43 -13.99
C SER A 166 -1.53 -25.54 -13.18
N LYS A 167 -1.63 -25.37 -11.85
CA LYS A 167 -2.18 -26.40 -10.94
C LYS A 167 -3.67 -26.32 -10.74
N ASN A 168 -4.28 -25.16 -11.04
CA ASN A 168 -5.71 -24.86 -10.86
C ASN A 168 -6.23 -25.28 -9.48
N PRO A 169 -5.70 -24.72 -8.37
CA PRO A 169 -6.07 -25.11 -7.01
C PRO A 169 -7.57 -24.89 -6.74
N GLU A 170 -8.22 -25.87 -6.11
CA GLU A 170 -9.65 -25.84 -5.84
C GLU A 170 -9.96 -25.48 -4.38
N THR A 171 -9.04 -25.77 -3.48
CA THR A 171 -9.21 -25.52 -2.04
C THR A 171 -8.29 -24.42 -1.53
N PHE A 172 -8.70 -23.74 -0.45
CA PHE A 172 -7.84 -22.73 0.18
C PHE A 172 -6.49 -23.30 0.64
N ARG A 173 -6.46 -24.56 1.07
CA ARG A 173 -5.22 -25.25 1.43
C ARG A 173 -4.26 -25.37 0.25
N GLU A 174 -4.75 -25.76 -0.90
CA GLU A 174 -3.94 -25.83 -2.12
C GLU A 174 -3.41 -24.46 -2.55
N HIS A 175 -4.20 -23.40 -2.38
CA HIS A 175 -3.72 -22.03 -2.59
C HIS A 175 -2.59 -21.64 -1.62
N MET A 176 -2.64 -22.10 -0.37
CA MET A 176 -1.53 -21.90 0.58
C MET A 176 -0.26 -22.63 0.12
N ASP A 177 -0.39 -23.88 -0.33
CA ASP A 177 0.73 -24.68 -0.83
C ASP A 177 1.34 -24.05 -2.12
N VAL A 178 0.50 -23.47 -2.98
CA VAL A 178 0.92 -22.70 -4.17
C VAL A 178 1.65 -21.42 -3.77
N ALA A 179 1.15 -20.69 -2.78
CA ALA A 179 1.77 -19.46 -2.29
C ALA A 179 3.16 -19.75 -1.67
N GLU A 180 3.29 -20.84 -0.92
CA GLU A 180 4.56 -21.31 -0.39
C GLU A 180 5.54 -21.67 -1.52
N ALA A 181 5.12 -22.47 -2.49
CA ALA A 181 5.95 -22.85 -3.63
C ALA A 181 6.45 -21.64 -4.44
N GLY A 182 5.59 -20.63 -4.66
CA GLY A 182 5.99 -19.38 -5.32
C GLY A 182 7.00 -18.58 -4.50
N GLY A 183 6.80 -18.51 -3.19
CA GLY A 183 7.73 -17.91 -2.25
C GLY A 183 9.09 -18.60 -2.21
N GLU A 184 9.13 -19.93 -2.28
CA GLU A 184 10.38 -20.72 -2.31
C GLU A 184 11.25 -20.42 -3.52
N ILE A 185 10.68 -20.18 -4.70
CA ILE A 185 11.43 -19.78 -5.89
C ILE A 185 12.22 -18.48 -5.63
N ALA A 186 11.55 -17.48 -5.05
CA ALA A 186 12.20 -16.22 -4.72
C ALA A 186 13.21 -16.37 -3.57
N ARG A 187 12.93 -17.21 -2.58
CA ARG A 187 13.87 -17.56 -1.50
C ARG A 187 15.15 -18.16 -2.05
N ASN A 188 15.03 -19.15 -2.93
CA ASN A 188 16.19 -19.80 -3.53
C ASN A 188 17.02 -18.80 -4.35
N ALA A 189 16.38 -17.94 -5.12
CA ALA A 189 17.05 -16.87 -5.86
C ALA A 189 17.77 -15.88 -4.92
N ARG A 190 17.13 -15.49 -3.80
CA ARG A 190 17.74 -14.65 -2.76
C ARG A 190 18.99 -15.31 -2.19
N MET A 191 18.88 -16.56 -1.73
CA MET A 191 19.99 -17.28 -1.09
C MET A 191 21.16 -17.48 -2.04
N GLU A 192 20.91 -17.79 -3.31
CA GLU A 192 21.96 -17.91 -4.31
C GLU A 192 22.66 -16.58 -4.58
N LEU A 193 21.89 -15.48 -4.67
CA LEU A 193 22.44 -14.15 -4.84
C LEU A 193 23.29 -13.72 -3.65
N GLU A 194 22.84 -13.98 -2.43
CA GLU A 194 23.57 -13.68 -1.20
C GLU A 194 24.88 -14.49 -1.10
N ALA A 195 24.83 -15.77 -1.44
CA ALA A 195 26.02 -16.63 -1.47
C ALA A 195 27.07 -16.14 -2.49
N LYS A 196 26.63 -15.68 -3.68
CA LYS A 196 27.56 -15.20 -4.73
C LYS A 196 28.09 -13.80 -4.48
N THR A 197 27.35 -12.95 -3.78
CA THR A 197 27.71 -11.54 -3.57
C THR A 197 28.32 -11.25 -2.20
N GLY A 198 28.14 -12.14 -1.24
CA GLY A 198 28.48 -11.93 0.18
C GLY A 198 27.65 -10.82 0.85
N LYS A 199 26.50 -10.44 0.26
CA LYS A 199 25.62 -9.37 0.77
C LYS A 199 24.22 -9.96 1.04
N ALA A 200 23.81 -9.84 2.31
CA ALA A 200 22.43 -10.14 2.72
C ALA A 200 21.44 -9.06 2.27
#